data_7cdab340c3d5d7a83039b092dc6dffc8
#
_entry.id   7cdab340c3d5d7a83039b092dc6dffc8
#
_cell.length_a   1.000
_cell.length_b   1.000
_cell.length_c   1.000
_cell.angle_alpha   90.00
_cell.angle_beta   90.00
_cell.angle_gamma   90.00
#
_symmetry.space_group_name_H-M   'P 1'
#
loop_
_entity.id
_entity.type
_entity.pdbx_description
1 polymer ?
#
loop_
_entity_poly.entity_id
_entity_poly.type
_entity_poly.pdbx_seq_one_letter_code
_entity_poly.pdbx_strand_id
1 'polypeptide(L)'
;MNKGPTVAGQAVYSKKVLSIYDFWVLGVSNNFFWKCPTRNISEQFLMLVTSNHLDVGIGSGYYLKYYLSQSTKRIALLDLNQNSLDATSKAINHFQPEVYCGDVLEPLELNVDRFDSISVNYLLHCLPGNLID
;
A
#
# COMPACT_ATOMS: atom_id res chain seq x y z
N MET A 1 2.28 -20.18 18.01
CA MET A 1 1.69 -18.93 17.53
C MET A 1 0.81 -19.21 16.33
N ASN A 2 -0.50 -19.03 16.45
CA ASN A 2 -1.39 -19.10 15.31
C ASN A 2 -1.10 -17.90 14.41
N LYS A 3 -0.46 -18.16 13.27
CA LYS A 3 -0.32 -17.14 12.22
C LYS A 3 -1.70 -16.95 11.61
N GLY A 4 -2.26 -15.76 11.73
CA GLY A 4 -3.56 -15.43 11.15
C GLY A 4 -3.63 -15.73 9.65
N PRO A 5 -4.84 -15.85 9.08
CA PRO A 5 -5.05 -16.26 7.68
C PRO A 5 -4.39 -15.34 6.64
N THR A 6 -4.15 -14.08 6.97
CA THR A 6 -3.47 -13.09 6.13
C THR A 6 -1.97 -13.33 5.93
N VAL A 7 -1.34 -14.10 6.81
CA VAL A 7 0.11 -14.40 6.75
C VAL A 7 0.48 -15.26 5.54
N ALA A 8 -0.43 -16.10 5.06
CA ALA A 8 -0.19 -16.96 3.90
C ALA A 8 -0.01 -16.15 2.59
N GLY A 9 -0.75 -15.05 2.42
CA GLY A 9 -0.61 -14.16 1.28
C GLY A 9 0.67 -13.31 1.28
N GLN A 10 1.30 -13.15 2.45
CA GLN A 10 2.51 -12.34 2.62
C GLN A 10 3.82 -13.07 2.32
N ALA A 11 3.85 -14.39 2.41
CA ALA A 11 5.06 -15.19 2.17
C ALA A 11 5.69 -14.93 0.79
N VAL A 12 4.91 -14.37 -0.13
CA VAL A 12 5.31 -14.02 -1.50
C VAL A 12 6.10 -12.69 -1.57
N TYR A 13 6.00 -11.82 -0.57
CA TYR A 13 6.60 -10.46 -0.62
C TYR A 13 7.99 -10.38 0.02
N SER A 14 8.95 -11.15 -0.48
CA SER A 14 10.37 -10.93 -0.15
C SER A 14 10.92 -9.69 -0.85
N LYS A 15 12.05 -9.13 -0.36
CA LYS A 15 12.68 -7.93 -0.96
C LYS A 15 12.97 -8.09 -2.46
N LYS A 16 13.29 -9.31 -2.92
CA LYS A 16 13.53 -9.62 -4.34
C LYS A 16 12.22 -9.64 -5.14
N VAL A 17 11.12 -10.10 -4.54
CA VAL A 17 9.81 -10.18 -5.17
C VAL A 17 9.20 -8.80 -5.30
N LEU A 18 9.42 -7.88 -4.37
CA LEU A 18 8.90 -6.49 -4.47
C LEU A 18 9.45 -5.74 -5.69
N SER A 19 10.70 -5.98 -6.09
CA SER A 19 11.27 -5.34 -7.29
C SER A 19 10.74 -5.93 -8.60
N ILE A 20 10.42 -7.24 -8.60
CA ILE A 20 9.80 -7.93 -9.74
C ILE A 20 8.29 -7.63 -9.78
N TYR A 21 7.67 -7.41 -8.63
CA TYR A 21 6.25 -7.11 -8.47
C TYR A 21 5.83 -5.88 -9.28
N ASP A 22 6.59 -4.80 -9.23
CA ASP A 22 6.28 -3.58 -10.00
C ASP A 22 6.25 -3.84 -11.49
N PHE A 23 7.22 -4.61 -12.02
CA PHE A 23 7.24 -4.95 -13.43
C PHE A 23 6.03 -5.80 -13.85
N TRP A 24 5.72 -6.86 -13.10
CA TRP A 24 4.64 -7.78 -13.45
C TRP A 24 3.26 -7.20 -13.19
N VAL A 25 3.03 -6.59 -12.04
CA VAL A 25 1.70 -6.09 -11.67
C VAL A 25 1.42 -4.76 -12.36
N LEU A 26 2.33 -3.82 -12.29
CA LEU A 26 2.10 -2.47 -12.82
C LEU A 26 2.32 -2.41 -14.34
N GLY A 27 3.29 -3.16 -14.86
CA GLY A 27 3.59 -3.16 -16.30
C GLY A 27 2.74 -4.12 -17.12
N VAL A 28 2.63 -5.36 -16.68
CA VAL A 28 1.99 -6.43 -17.48
C VAL A 28 0.57 -6.70 -17.01
N SER A 29 0.36 -6.99 -15.74
CA SER A 29 -0.94 -7.43 -15.22
C SER A 29 -2.00 -6.33 -15.37
N ASN A 30 -1.68 -5.09 -15.06
CA ASN A 30 -2.64 -3.99 -15.16
C ASN A 30 -3.09 -3.73 -16.59
N ASN A 31 -2.18 -3.81 -17.56
CA ASN A 31 -2.50 -3.51 -18.94
C ASN A 31 -3.23 -4.67 -19.64
N PHE A 32 -2.82 -5.91 -19.38
CA PHE A 32 -3.30 -7.07 -20.14
C PHE A 32 -4.43 -7.85 -19.44
N PHE A 33 -4.35 -8.03 -18.12
CA PHE A 33 -5.35 -8.81 -17.38
C PHE A 33 -6.47 -7.94 -16.81
N TRP A 34 -6.12 -6.89 -16.09
CA TRP A 34 -7.11 -6.03 -15.44
C TRP A 34 -7.71 -4.97 -16.37
N LYS A 35 -7.09 -4.75 -17.54
CA LYS A 35 -7.47 -3.70 -18.48
C LYS A 35 -7.56 -2.31 -17.81
N CYS A 36 -6.82 -2.13 -16.76
CA CYS A 36 -6.68 -0.88 -16.02
C CYS A 36 -5.21 -0.45 -16.01
N PRO A 37 -4.76 0.33 -16.99
CA PRO A 37 -3.38 0.80 -17.06
C PRO A 37 -2.97 1.50 -15.76
N THR A 38 -1.73 1.26 -15.33
CA THR A 38 -1.14 1.90 -14.13
C THR A 38 -1.30 3.42 -14.16
N ARG A 39 -1.29 4.04 -15.36
CA ARG A 39 -1.53 5.47 -15.54
C ARG A 39 -2.88 5.91 -14.95
N ASN A 40 -3.94 5.15 -15.13
CA ASN A 40 -5.27 5.52 -14.63
C ASN A 40 -5.27 5.58 -13.09
N ILE A 41 -4.59 4.63 -12.44
CA ILE A 41 -4.47 4.61 -10.98
C ILE A 41 -3.56 5.75 -10.52
N SER A 42 -2.47 6.04 -11.25
CA SER A 42 -1.59 7.17 -10.95
C SER A 42 -2.31 8.52 -11.05
N GLU A 43 -3.12 8.72 -12.09
CA GLU A 43 -3.95 9.92 -12.26
C GLU A 43 -4.98 10.04 -11.13
N GLN A 44 -5.64 8.96 -10.77
CA GLN A 44 -6.57 8.92 -9.65
C GLN A 44 -5.87 9.22 -8.32
N PHE A 45 -4.69 8.65 -8.10
CA PHE A 45 -3.86 8.93 -6.92
C PHE A 45 -3.54 10.43 -6.82
N LEU A 46 -3.06 11.04 -7.90
CA LEU A 46 -2.75 12.47 -7.96
C LEU A 46 -3.96 13.37 -7.69
N MET A 47 -5.16 12.93 -8.09
CA MET A 47 -6.38 13.72 -7.92
C MET A 47 -6.99 13.61 -6.52
N LEU A 48 -6.85 12.46 -5.86
CA LEU A 48 -7.60 12.13 -4.64
C LEU A 48 -6.76 12.16 -3.37
N VAL A 49 -5.44 12.01 -3.48
CA VAL A 49 -4.54 12.04 -2.31
C VAL A 49 -4.39 13.47 -1.81
N THR A 50 -4.71 13.68 -0.56
CA THR A 50 -4.58 14.97 0.12
C THR A 50 -3.21 15.13 0.77
N SER A 51 -2.96 16.30 1.37
CA SER A 51 -1.71 16.57 2.11
C SER A 51 -1.61 15.80 3.44
N ASN A 52 -2.70 15.17 3.91
CA ASN A 52 -2.76 14.35 5.12
C ASN A 52 -3.37 12.99 4.75
N HIS A 53 -2.52 12.02 4.44
CA HIS A 53 -2.89 10.78 3.76
C HIS A 53 -2.41 9.52 4.49
N LEU A 54 -3.25 8.47 4.47
CA LEU A 54 -2.91 7.11 4.89
C LEU A 54 -2.96 6.18 3.67
N ASP A 55 -1.90 5.44 3.43
CA ASP A 55 -1.86 4.37 2.42
C ASP A 55 -1.87 3.00 3.09
N VAL A 56 -2.86 2.19 2.73
CA VAL A 56 -3.14 0.88 3.33
C VAL A 56 -2.85 -0.23 2.33
N GLY A 57 -1.99 -1.18 2.72
CA GLY A 57 -1.55 -2.25 1.84
C GLY A 57 -0.60 -1.71 0.78
N ILE A 58 0.48 -1.08 1.22
CA ILE A 58 1.38 -0.28 0.38
C ILE A 58 2.13 -1.09 -0.71
N GLY A 59 2.26 -2.41 -0.54
CA GLY A 59 2.97 -3.27 -1.48
C GLY A 59 4.41 -2.81 -1.73
N SER A 60 4.74 -2.47 -2.97
CA SER A 60 6.04 -1.91 -3.34
C SER A 60 6.20 -0.42 -3.03
N GLY A 61 5.12 0.27 -2.69
CA GLY A 61 5.09 1.71 -2.47
C GLY A 61 5.24 2.54 -3.75
N TYR A 62 4.93 1.97 -4.91
CA TYR A 62 5.13 2.61 -6.21
C TYR A 62 4.47 3.98 -6.30
N TYR A 63 3.18 4.10 -5.97
CA TYR A 63 2.45 5.38 -6.08
C TYR A 63 3.01 6.44 -5.13
N LEU A 64 3.37 6.07 -3.92
CA LEU A 64 3.99 6.96 -2.94
C LEU A 64 5.35 7.47 -3.40
N LYS A 65 6.18 6.59 -3.99
CA LYS A 65 7.53 6.95 -4.45
C LYS A 65 7.52 7.95 -5.61
N TYR A 66 6.56 7.81 -6.52
CA TYR A 66 6.60 8.54 -7.80
C TYR A 66 5.55 9.65 -7.93
N TYR A 67 4.47 9.59 -7.13
CA TYR A 67 3.33 10.49 -7.30
C TYR A 67 2.95 11.28 -6.05
N LEU A 68 3.63 11.08 -4.92
CA LEU A 68 3.36 11.85 -3.72
C LEU A 68 3.77 13.31 -3.93
N SER A 69 2.84 14.23 -3.62
CA SER A 69 3.07 15.66 -3.81
C SER A 69 4.08 16.21 -2.80
N GLN A 70 4.90 17.14 -3.24
CA GLN A 70 5.80 17.90 -2.35
C GLN A 70 5.03 18.74 -1.31
N SER A 71 3.75 18.99 -1.53
CA SER A 71 2.86 19.67 -0.56
C SER A 71 2.31 18.73 0.52
N THR A 72 2.65 17.46 0.50
CA THR A 72 2.25 16.49 1.53
C THR A 72 2.83 16.90 2.88
N LYS A 73 1.95 17.06 3.87
CA LYS A 73 2.31 17.47 5.24
C LYS A 73 2.42 16.28 6.18
N ARG A 74 1.61 15.25 5.93
CA ARG A 74 1.55 14.04 6.75
C ARG A 74 1.25 12.84 5.86
N ILE A 75 2.07 11.82 5.94
CA ILE A 75 1.89 10.55 5.28
C ILE A 75 2.05 9.41 6.28
N ALA A 76 1.13 8.47 6.27
CA ALA A 76 1.19 7.25 7.07
C ALA A 76 1.10 6.02 6.18
N LEU A 77 1.81 4.98 6.57
CA LEU A 77 1.90 3.71 5.89
C LEU A 77 1.35 2.62 6.82
N LEU A 78 0.40 1.84 6.34
CA LEU A 78 -0.11 0.67 7.05
C LEU A 78 0.03 -0.57 6.18
N ASP A 79 0.75 -1.54 6.65
CA ASP A 79 0.90 -2.84 5.99
C ASP A 79 1.20 -3.91 7.03
N LEU A 80 0.84 -5.16 6.74
CA LEU A 80 1.21 -6.29 7.55
C LEU A 80 2.68 -6.72 7.27
N ASN A 81 3.22 -6.37 6.10
CA ASN A 81 4.56 -6.76 5.67
C ASN A 81 5.61 -5.71 6.05
N GLN A 82 6.43 -6.02 7.05
CA GLN A 82 7.50 -5.14 7.51
C GLN A 82 8.52 -4.79 6.41
N ASN A 83 8.81 -5.70 5.47
CA ASN A 83 9.73 -5.41 4.37
C ASN A 83 9.19 -4.32 3.42
N SER A 84 7.87 -4.32 3.18
CA SER A 84 7.20 -3.28 2.39
C SER A 84 7.28 -1.92 3.10
N LEU A 85 7.01 -1.91 4.40
CA LEU A 85 7.11 -0.72 5.24
C LEU A 85 8.52 -0.14 5.27
N ASP A 86 9.53 -0.98 5.51
CA ASP A 86 10.93 -0.56 5.57
C ASP A 86 11.42 0.00 4.22
N ALA A 87 11.10 -0.69 3.13
CA ALA A 87 11.52 -0.28 1.80
C ALA A 87 10.86 1.04 1.37
N THR A 88 9.55 1.19 1.64
CA THR A 88 8.79 2.39 1.26
C THR A 88 9.16 3.58 2.14
N SER A 89 9.20 3.41 3.46
CA SER A 89 9.56 4.49 4.38
C SER A 89 10.97 5.04 4.10
N LYS A 90 11.91 4.16 3.76
CA LYS A 90 13.24 4.58 3.33
C LYS A 90 13.21 5.38 2.04
N ALA A 91 12.41 4.96 1.05
CA ALA A 91 12.33 5.63 -0.25
C ALA A 91 11.70 7.03 -0.18
N ILE A 92 10.74 7.23 0.74
CA ILE A 92 10.07 8.52 0.96
C ILE A 92 10.46 9.19 2.28
N ASN A 93 11.65 8.89 2.79
CA ASN A 93 12.13 9.35 4.10
C ASN A 93 12.09 10.87 4.29
N HIS A 94 12.24 11.64 3.21
CA HIS A 94 12.14 13.11 3.25
C HIS A 94 10.75 13.63 3.67
N PHE A 95 9.70 12.82 3.59
CA PHE A 95 8.37 13.12 4.13
C PHE A 95 8.19 12.71 5.59
N GLN A 96 9.16 12.02 6.19
CA GLN A 96 9.10 11.50 7.56
C GLN A 96 7.82 10.67 7.81
N PRO A 97 7.57 9.59 7.05
CA PRO A 97 6.33 8.84 7.12
C PRO A 97 6.12 8.20 8.49
N GLU A 98 4.88 8.24 8.98
CA GLU A 98 4.42 7.40 10.09
C GLU A 98 4.30 5.95 9.57
N VAL A 99 4.71 4.96 10.36
CA VAL A 99 4.73 3.56 9.94
C VAL A 99 3.98 2.70 10.94
N TYR A 100 2.97 1.99 10.47
CA TYR A 100 2.15 1.09 11.26
C TYR A 100 2.19 -0.31 10.66
N CYS A 101 2.68 -1.28 11.43
CA CYS A 101 2.64 -2.69 11.06
C CYS A 101 1.41 -3.33 11.70
N GLY A 102 0.44 -3.73 10.89
CA GLY A 102 -0.82 -4.29 11.40
C GLY A 102 -1.63 -5.00 10.33
N ASP A 103 -2.51 -5.90 10.79
CA ASP A 103 -3.47 -6.59 9.95
C ASP A 103 -4.76 -5.76 9.84
N VAL A 104 -5.18 -5.43 8.63
CA VAL A 104 -6.40 -4.65 8.37
C VAL A 104 -7.69 -5.40 8.72
N LEU A 105 -7.61 -6.71 8.93
CA LEU A 105 -8.74 -7.54 9.37
C LEU A 105 -8.88 -7.58 10.90
N GLU A 106 -7.90 -7.03 11.62
CA GLU A 106 -7.92 -6.94 13.07
C GLU A 106 -8.21 -5.49 13.51
N PRO A 107 -8.73 -5.28 14.72
CA PRO A 107 -8.90 -3.94 15.25
C PRO A 107 -7.57 -3.17 15.25
N LEU A 108 -7.54 -2.06 14.53
CA LEU A 108 -6.38 -1.17 14.48
C LEU A 108 -6.49 -0.14 15.59
N GLU A 109 -5.73 -0.32 16.67
CA GLU A 109 -5.66 0.66 17.76
C GLU A 109 -4.73 1.83 17.38
N LEU A 110 -5.07 2.53 16.32
CA LEU A 110 -4.38 3.75 15.91
C LEU A 110 -4.91 4.92 16.74
N ASN A 111 -4.26 5.22 17.84
CA ASN A 111 -4.57 6.40 18.66
C ASN A 111 -3.90 7.64 18.05
N VAL A 112 -4.34 8.02 16.87
CA VAL A 112 -3.79 9.12 16.07
C VAL A 112 -4.90 10.01 15.52
N ASP A 113 -4.55 11.22 15.12
CA ASP A 113 -5.45 12.13 14.43
C ASP A 113 -5.95 11.53 13.12
N ARG A 114 -7.16 11.88 12.73
CA ARG A 114 -7.78 11.40 11.49
C ARG A 114 -6.98 11.82 10.26
N PHE A 115 -7.07 11.00 9.22
CA PHE A 115 -6.55 11.31 7.89
C PHE A 115 -7.64 11.90 7.01
N ASP A 116 -7.27 12.79 6.09
CA ASP A 116 -8.21 13.43 5.17
C ASP A 116 -8.46 12.57 3.93
N SER A 117 -7.52 11.71 3.58
CA SER A 117 -7.66 10.71 2.53
C SER A 117 -7.00 9.39 2.91
N ILE A 118 -7.58 8.30 2.40
CA ILE A 118 -7.08 6.94 2.59
C ILE A 118 -7.08 6.25 1.23
N SER A 119 -5.97 5.64 0.84
CA SER A 119 -5.89 4.76 -0.33
C SER A 119 -5.75 3.30 0.07
N VAL A 120 -6.44 2.44 -0.68
CA VAL A 120 -6.38 0.97 -0.55
C VAL A 120 -6.23 0.41 -1.95
N ASN A 121 -5.00 0.22 -2.40
CA ASN A 121 -4.71 -0.26 -3.74
C ASN A 121 -4.22 -1.71 -3.72
N TYR A 122 -4.85 -2.59 -4.51
CA TYR A 122 -4.48 -4.01 -4.67
C TYR A 122 -4.46 -4.84 -3.37
N LEU A 123 -5.15 -4.39 -2.31
CA LEU A 123 -5.19 -5.11 -1.04
C LEU A 123 -6.33 -6.14 -0.99
N LEU A 124 -7.54 -5.76 -1.44
CA LEU A 124 -8.75 -6.55 -1.24
C LEU A 124 -8.66 -7.97 -1.82
N HIS A 125 -7.99 -8.15 -2.95
CA HIS A 125 -7.81 -9.48 -3.56
C HIS A 125 -6.82 -10.39 -2.80
N CYS A 126 -6.05 -9.83 -1.88
CA CYS A 126 -5.10 -10.57 -1.03
C CYS A 126 -5.72 -10.98 0.32
N LEU A 127 -6.90 -10.46 0.65
CA LEU A 127 -7.58 -10.76 1.90
C LEU A 127 -8.36 -12.08 1.79
N PRO A 128 -8.41 -12.89 2.86
CA PRO A 128 -9.24 -14.08 2.90
C PRO A 128 -10.74 -13.72 3.00
N GLY A 129 -11.60 -14.59 2.50
CA GLY A 129 -13.06 -14.41 2.54
C GLY A 129 -13.65 -14.00 1.19
N ASN A 130 -14.94 -13.78 1.18
CA ASN A 130 -15.69 -13.28 0.02
C ASN A 130 -16.03 -11.81 0.23
N LEU A 131 -15.99 -11.02 -0.83
CA LEU A 131 -16.34 -9.58 -0.77
C LEU A 131 -17.81 -9.30 -0.43
N ILE A 132 -18.62 -10.35 -0.29
CA ILE A 132 -20.07 -10.29 -0.06
C ILE A 132 -20.42 -10.70 1.39
N ASP A 133 -19.47 -11.24 2.14
CA ASP A 133 -19.60 -11.59 3.54
C ASP A 133 -19.13 -10.41 4.40
#